data_c98c996f19755ce9d5e8ba0e764bc69a
#
_entry.id   c98c996f19755ce9d5e8ba0e764bc69a
#
_cell.length_a   1.000
_cell.length_b   1.000
_cell.length_c   1.000
_cell.angle_alpha   90.00
_cell.angle_beta   90.00
_cell.angle_gamma   90.00
#
_symmetry.space_group_name_H-M   'P 1'
#
loop_
_entity.id
_entity.type
_entity.pdbx_description
1 polymer ?
#
loop_
_entity_poly.entity_id
_entity_poly.type
_entity_poly.pdbx_seq_one_letter_code
_entity_poly.pdbx_strand_id
1 'polypeptide(L)'
;MPSLSPPTLRRASARLRAAWRARWGLYTLTATSLCLSALSLMSLDLGVFALLGILVPWGLLLLSRFPWTITAVMALSTACTIGAGEFTGTVVATWLALFILLRARRRPQALVIAAATAGGNLLAWHAGRSMGVFIQQQTSWFFICFGMAAVLRRADTSVARA
;
A
#
# COMPACT_ATOMS: atom_id res chain seq x y z
N MET A 1 -35.91 12.41 33.61
CA MET A 1 -35.11 11.91 32.47
C MET A 1 -33.94 12.84 32.29
N PRO A 2 -32.67 12.42 32.43
CA PRO A 2 -31.51 13.29 32.25
C PRO A 2 -31.41 13.64 30.76
N SER A 3 -31.55 14.94 30.43
CA SER A 3 -31.34 15.45 29.09
C SER A 3 -29.83 15.33 28.75
N LEU A 4 -29.50 14.44 27.83
CA LEU A 4 -28.13 14.35 27.32
C LEU A 4 -27.73 15.69 26.71
N SER A 5 -26.70 16.31 27.27
CA SER A 5 -26.22 17.60 26.80
C SER A 5 -25.71 17.51 25.34
N PRO A 6 -25.92 18.56 24.52
CA PRO A 6 -25.53 18.57 23.10
C PRO A 6 -24.08 18.13 22.78
N PRO A 7 -23.07 18.41 23.64
CA PRO A 7 -21.70 17.97 23.40
C PRO A 7 -21.49 16.44 23.51
N THR A 8 -22.30 15.73 24.31
CA THR A 8 -22.18 14.28 24.47
C THR A 8 -22.68 13.52 23.24
N LEU A 9 -23.77 14.00 22.64
CA LEU A 9 -24.31 13.45 21.39
C LEU A 9 -23.36 13.63 20.21
N ARG A 10 -22.70 14.80 20.10
CA ARG A 10 -21.69 15.07 19.08
C ARG A 10 -20.48 14.14 19.21
N ARG A 11 -20.00 13.90 20.42
CA ARG A 11 -18.87 12.98 20.68
C ARG A 11 -19.24 11.51 20.36
N ALA A 12 -20.44 11.08 20.70
CA ALA A 12 -20.92 9.74 20.39
C ALA A 12 -21.03 9.52 18.88
N SER A 13 -21.59 10.47 18.12
CA SER A 13 -21.71 10.38 16.67
C SER A 13 -20.35 10.42 15.96
N ALA A 14 -19.37 11.17 16.48
CA ALA A 14 -18.01 11.18 15.96
C ALA A 14 -17.31 9.84 16.16
N ARG A 15 -17.45 9.20 17.33
CA ARG A 15 -16.91 7.86 17.62
C ARG A 15 -17.54 6.79 16.74
N LEU A 16 -18.85 6.82 16.53
CA LEU A 16 -19.55 5.88 15.63
C LEU A 16 -19.06 6.04 14.18
N ARG A 17 -18.92 7.26 13.68
CA ARG A 17 -18.39 7.51 12.33
C ARG A 17 -16.94 7.08 12.18
N ALA A 18 -16.11 7.23 13.21
CA ALA A 18 -14.73 6.76 13.21
C ALA A 18 -14.65 5.23 13.18
N ALA A 19 -15.45 4.56 14.02
CA ALA A 19 -15.54 3.09 14.05
C ALA A 19 -16.06 2.53 12.71
N TRP A 20 -17.04 3.19 12.11
CA TRP A 20 -17.57 2.79 10.81
C TRP A 20 -16.53 2.92 9.69
N ARG A 21 -15.81 4.05 9.64
CA ARG A 21 -14.72 4.27 8.68
C ARG A 21 -13.58 3.27 8.86
N ALA A 22 -13.23 2.91 10.10
CA ALA A 22 -12.21 1.91 10.38
C ALA A 22 -12.61 0.51 9.87
N ARG A 23 -13.88 0.12 10.04
CA ARG A 23 -14.40 -1.16 9.52
C ARG A 23 -14.40 -1.20 7.98
N TRP A 24 -14.87 -0.14 7.32
CA TRP A 24 -14.83 -0.05 5.86
C TRP A 24 -13.40 -0.07 5.33
N GLY A 25 -12.47 0.63 5.99
CA GLY A 25 -11.05 0.56 5.65
C GLY A 25 -10.49 -0.86 5.75
N LEU A 26 -10.89 -1.63 6.79
CA LEU A 26 -10.49 -3.03 6.93
C LEU A 26 -11.07 -3.90 5.81
N TYR A 27 -12.36 -3.76 5.51
CA TYR A 27 -13.00 -4.53 4.42
C TYR A 27 -12.39 -4.23 3.06
N THR A 28 -12.10 -2.97 2.75
CA THR A 28 -11.46 -2.61 1.49
C THR A 28 -10.05 -3.18 1.38
N LEU A 29 -9.24 -3.11 2.44
CA LEU A 29 -7.91 -3.71 2.46
C LEU A 29 -7.97 -5.24 2.32
N THR A 30 -8.90 -5.91 2.99
CA THR A 30 -9.08 -7.36 2.88
C THR A 30 -9.49 -7.76 1.45
N ALA A 31 -10.47 -7.07 0.88
CA ALA A 31 -10.91 -7.33 -0.50
C ALA A 31 -9.78 -7.10 -1.49
N THR A 32 -9.01 -6.00 -1.33
CA THR A 32 -7.85 -5.70 -2.19
C THR A 32 -6.78 -6.78 -2.07
N SER A 33 -6.44 -7.22 -0.84
CA SER A 33 -5.46 -8.27 -0.61
C SER A 33 -5.89 -9.59 -1.26
N LEU A 34 -7.17 -9.91 -1.17
CA LEU A 34 -7.75 -11.11 -1.77
C LEU A 34 -7.72 -11.06 -3.30
N CYS A 35 -8.06 -9.91 -3.90
CA CYS A 35 -7.96 -9.71 -5.34
C CYS A 35 -6.52 -9.82 -5.85
N LEU A 36 -5.55 -9.24 -5.14
CA LEU A 36 -4.14 -9.31 -5.52
C LEU A 36 -3.57 -10.72 -5.37
N SER A 37 -4.00 -11.46 -4.33
CA SER A 37 -3.64 -12.87 -4.15
C SER A 37 -4.23 -13.73 -5.27
N ALA A 38 -5.49 -13.50 -5.65
CA ALA A 38 -6.14 -14.20 -6.75
C ALA A 38 -5.45 -13.91 -8.11
N LEU A 39 -5.06 -12.65 -8.33
CA LEU A 39 -4.33 -12.26 -9.54
C LEU A 39 -2.99 -13.00 -9.63
N SER A 40 -2.29 -13.19 -8.52
CA SER A 40 -1.03 -13.94 -8.47
C SER A 40 -1.22 -15.44 -8.68
N LEU A 41 -2.36 -15.99 -8.28
CA LEU A 41 -2.73 -17.39 -8.55
C LEU A 41 -3.03 -17.66 -10.03
N MET A 42 -3.47 -16.63 -10.77
CA MET A 42 -3.73 -16.76 -12.21
C MET A 42 -2.45 -16.77 -13.06
N SER A 43 -1.29 -16.37 -12.49
CA SER A 43 -0.01 -16.58 -13.15
C SER A 43 0.30 -18.08 -13.15
N LEU A 44 0.50 -18.65 -14.37
CA LEU A 44 0.62 -20.09 -14.59
C LEU A 44 1.87 -20.74 -13.96
N ASP A 45 2.84 -19.95 -13.51
CA ASP A 45 4.04 -20.42 -12.83
C ASP A 45 3.87 -20.35 -11.31
N LEU A 46 3.60 -21.50 -10.69
CA LEU A 46 3.55 -21.67 -9.22
C LEU A 46 4.96 -21.65 -8.60
N GLY A 47 5.72 -20.61 -8.89
CA GLY A 47 7.04 -20.39 -8.31
C GLY A 47 7.01 -19.62 -6.97
N VAL A 48 8.20 -19.40 -6.40
CA VAL A 48 8.38 -18.63 -5.16
C VAL A 48 7.75 -17.22 -5.26
N PHE A 49 7.82 -16.59 -6.43
CA PHE A 49 7.26 -15.25 -6.64
C PHE A 49 5.72 -15.24 -6.65
N ALA A 50 5.09 -16.32 -7.10
CA ALA A 50 3.63 -16.49 -6.99
C ALA A 50 3.21 -16.61 -5.51
N LEU A 51 3.95 -17.37 -4.71
CA LEU A 51 3.72 -17.48 -3.27
C LEU A 51 3.89 -16.13 -2.56
N LEU A 52 4.92 -15.37 -2.91
CA LEU A 52 5.08 -13.99 -2.40
C LEU A 52 3.92 -13.10 -2.82
N GLY A 53 3.45 -13.21 -4.07
CA GLY A 53 2.29 -12.48 -4.58
C GLY A 53 0.98 -12.82 -3.86
N ILE A 54 0.87 -14.02 -3.29
CA ILE A 54 -0.28 -14.45 -2.48
C ILE A 54 -0.16 -13.93 -1.04
N LEU A 55 1.00 -14.04 -0.42
CA LEU A 55 1.19 -13.78 1.02
C LEU A 55 1.42 -12.30 1.32
N VAL A 56 2.25 -11.62 0.53
CA VAL A 56 2.67 -10.23 0.81
C VAL A 56 1.51 -9.24 0.83
N PRO A 57 0.47 -9.32 -0.02
CA PRO A 57 -0.68 -8.43 0.06
C PRO A 57 -1.38 -8.41 1.41
N TRP A 58 -1.38 -9.54 2.14
CA TRP A 58 -1.96 -9.62 3.48
C TRP A 58 -1.19 -8.80 4.51
N GLY A 59 0.06 -8.45 4.22
CA GLY A 59 0.84 -7.50 5.01
C GLY A 59 0.19 -6.10 5.11
N LEU A 60 -0.63 -5.70 4.14
CA LEU A 60 -1.38 -4.44 4.19
C LEU A 60 -2.26 -4.33 5.44
N LEU A 61 -2.84 -5.43 5.91
CA LEU A 61 -3.67 -5.48 7.12
C LEU A 61 -2.84 -5.26 8.38
N LEU A 62 -1.59 -5.71 8.37
CA LEU A 62 -0.67 -5.62 9.51
C LEU A 62 0.19 -4.36 9.49
N LEU A 63 0.15 -3.59 8.40
CA LEU A 63 0.99 -2.39 8.21
C LEU A 63 0.77 -1.33 9.30
N SER A 64 -0.45 -1.20 9.82
CA SER A 64 -0.76 -0.28 10.91
C SER A 64 -0.18 -0.72 12.25
N ARG A 65 -0.10 -2.04 12.48
CA ARG A 65 0.34 -2.64 13.76
C ARG A 65 1.87 -2.80 13.83
N PHE A 66 2.49 -3.23 12.73
CA PHE A 66 3.93 -3.48 12.63
C PHE A 66 4.54 -2.76 11.41
N PRO A 67 4.57 -1.43 11.42
CA PRO A 67 4.87 -0.65 10.22
C PRO A 67 6.29 -0.89 9.68
N TRP A 68 7.29 -1.01 10.53
CA TRP A 68 8.67 -1.23 10.10
C TRP A 68 8.90 -2.65 9.59
N THR A 69 8.43 -3.66 10.32
CA THR A 69 8.60 -5.07 9.94
C THR A 69 7.91 -5.35 8.60
N ILE A 70 6.65 -4.91 8.46
CA ILE A 70 5.90 -5.12 7.23
C ILE A 70 6.50 -4.34 6.07
N THR A 71 6.93 -3.09 6.29
CA THR A 71 7.62 -2.30 5.26
C THR A 71 8.89 -3.00 4.79
N ALA A 72 9.71 -3.54 5.69
CA ALA A 72 10.92 -4.26 5.34
C ALA A 72 10.63 -5.54 4.53
N VAL A 73 9.65 -6.33 4.94
CA VAL A 73 9.22 -7.54 4.22
C VAL A 73 8.71 -7.19 2.82
N MET A 74 7.84 -6.20 2.71
CA MET A 74 7.30 -5.76 1.42
C MET A 74 8.39 -5.19 0.51
N ALA A 75 9.29 -4.38 1.05
CA ALA A 75 10.41 -3.80 0.30
C ALA A 75 11.35 -4.88 -0.25
N LEU A 76 11.76 -5.83 0.59
CA LEU A 76 12.63 -6.94 0.19
C LEU A 76 11.95 -7.83 -0.85
N SER A 77 10.73 -8.25 -0.60
CA SER A 77 9.95 -9.08 -1.54
C SER A 77 9.79 -8.40 -2.89
N THR A 78 9.51 -7.09 -2.90
CA THR A 78 9.38 -6.32 -4.13
C THR A 78 10.70 -6.20 -4.88
N ALA A 79 11.80 -5.91 -4.18
CA ALA A 79 13.12 -5.84 -4.81
C ALA A 79 13.51 -7.18 -5.46
N CYS A 80 13.25 -8.30 -4.80
CA CYS A 80 13.50 -9.64 -5.35
C CYS A 80 12.60 -9.94 -6.55
N THR A 81 11.31 -9.62 -6.47
CA THR A 81 10.35 -9.86 -7.54
C THR A 81 10.69 -9.04 -8.78
N ILE A 82 10.96 -7.75 -8.62
CA ILE A 82 11.37 -6.87 -9.72
C ILE A 82 12.73 -7.31 -10.28
N GLY A 83 13.71 -7.63 -9.43
CA GLY A 83 15.02 -8.11 -9.83
C GLY A 83 14.95 -9.40 -10.65
N ALA A 84 13.98 -10.26 -10.35
CA ALA A 84 13.68 -11.45 -11.15
C ALA A 84 12.94 -11.13 -12.46
N GLY A 85 12.47 -9.89 -12.66
CA GLY A 85 11.70 -9.47 -13.83
C GLY A 85 10.25 -9.93 -13.81
N GLU A 86 9.74 -10.28 -12.62
CA GLU A 86 8.38 -10.73 -12.41
C GLU A 86 7.48 -9.58 -11.98
N PHE A 87 6.23 -9.62 -12.43
CA PHE A 87 5.19 -8.68 -12.02
C PHE A 87 4.05 -9.42 -11.35
N THR A 88 4.01 -9.35 -10.02
CA THR A 88 3.04 -10.08 -9.20
C THR A 88 2.24 -9.12 -8.32
N GLY A 89 1.24 -9.66 -7.62
CA GLY A 89 0.47 -8.93 -6.61
C GLY A 89 1.34 -8.29 -5.52
N THR A 90 2.57 -8.80 -5.29
CA THR A 90 3.56 -8.21 -4.38
C THR A 90 3.88 -6.77 -4.74
N VAL A 91 4.18 -6.50 -6.01
CA VAL A 91 4.57 -5.16 -6.48
C VAL A 91 3.41 -4.18 -6.30
N VAL A 92 2.20 -4.58 -6.69
CA VAL A 92 1.00 -3.74 -6.54
C VAL A 92 0.66 -3.50 -5.08
N ALA A 93 0.74 -4.53 -4.21
CA ALA A 93 0.53 -4.38 -2.77
C ALA A 93 1.53 -3.40 -2.14
N THR A 94 2.79 -3.44 -2.58
CA THR A 94 3.83 -2.54 -2.09
C THR A 94 3.58 -1.09 -2.52
N TRP A 95 3.06 -0.84 -3.71
CA TRP A 95 2.65 0.50 -4.13
C TRP A 95 1.47 1.03 -3.31
N LEU A 96 0.50 0.17 -3.00
CA LEU A 96 -0.58 0.53 -2.09
C LEU A 96 -0.05 0.84 -0.68
N ALA A 97 0.91 0.06 -0.17
CA ALA A 97 1.58 0.34 1.08
C ALA A 97 2.31 1.70 1.04
N LEU A 98 3.02 2.00 -0.06
CA LEU A 98 3.64 3.30 -0.28
C LEU A 98 2.62 4.44 -0.20
N PHE A 99 1.48 4.32 -0.87
CA PHE A 99 0.41 5.30 -0.81
C PHE A 99 -0.12 5.50 0.61
N ILE A 100 -0.38 4.41 1.34
CA ILE A 100 -0.86 4.45 2.73
C ILE A 100 0.17 5.14 3.64
N LEU A 101 1.46 4.80 3.50
CA LEU A 101 2.55 5.38 4.29
C LEU A 101 2.75 6.87 4.00
N LEU A 102 2.65 7.29 2.74
CA LEU A 102 2.71 8.69 2.35
C LEU A 102 1.54 9.49 2.91
N ARG A 103 0.34 8.93 2.87
CA ARG A 103 -0.85 9.54 3.47
C ARG A 103 -0.72 9.66 4.99
N ALA A 104 -0.17 8.63 5.66
CA ALA A 104 0.10 8.62 7.10
C ALA A 104 1.31 9.47 7.51
N ARG A 105 1.97 10.18 6.58
CA ARG A 105 3.20 10.98 6.79
C ARG A 105 4.39 10.16 7.30
N ARG A 106 4.42 8.87 7.08
CA ARG A 106 5.52 7.97 7.45
C ARG A 106 6.60 7.97 6.35
N ARG A 107 7.26 9.11 6.15
CA ARG A 107 8.26 9.33 5.10
C ARG A 107 9.41 8.32 5.10
N PRO A 108 10.04 7.96 6.26
CA PRO A 108 11.18 7.05 6.22
C PRO A 108 10.79 5.66 5.69
N GLN A 109 9.62 5.11 6.07
CA GLN A 109 9.16 3.85 5.53
C GLN A 109 8.84 3.93 4.03
N ALA A 110 8.23 5.03 3.59
CA ALA A 110 7.96 5.26 2.18
C ALA A 110 9.27 5.33 1.35
N LEU A 111 10.33 5.94 1.89
CA LEU A 111 11.65 5.98 1.26
C LEU A 111 12.28 4.58 1.16
N VAL A 112 12.11 3.72 2.16
CA VAL A 112 12.60 2.33 2.11
C VAL A 112 11.96 1.57 0.96
N ILE A 113 10.65 1.70 0.76
CA ILE A 113 9.94 1.08 -0.37
C ILE A 113 10.44 1.63 -1.71
N ALA A 114 10.58 2.95 -1.82
CA ALA A 114 11.07 3.58 -3.04
C ALA A 114 12.50 3.13 -3.39
N ALA A 115 13.39 3.07 -2.40
CA ALA A 115 14.77 2.60 -2.57
C ALA A 115 14.83 1.12 -2.96
N ALA A 116 14.00 0.27 -2.35
CA ALA A 116 13.90 -1.16 -2.69
C ALA A 116 13.41 -1.36 -4.12
N THR A 117 12.41 -0.58 -4.56
CA THR A 117 11.92 -0.63 -5.95
C THR A 117 13.01 -0.20 -6.94
N ALA A 118 13.74 0.88 -6.64
CA ALA A 118 14.85 1.34 -7.46
C ALA A 118 15.99 0.28 -7.52
N GLY A 119 16.33 -0.31 -6.38
CA GLY A 119 17.33 -1.38 -6.28
C GLY A 119 16.93 -2.62 -7.09
N GLY A 120 15.67 -3.04 -7.02
CA GLY A 120 15.15 -4.13 -7.84
C GLY A 120 15.26 -3.86 -9.34
N ASN A 121 14.96 -2.63 -9.78
CA ASN A 121 15.12 -2.22 -11.18
C ASN A 121 16.59 -2.25 -11.63
N LEU A 122 17.52 -1.81 -10.77
CA LEU A 122 18.95 -1.88 -11.06
C LEU A 122 19.42 -3.32 -11.20
N LEU A 123 18.97 -4.22 -10.33
CA LEU A 123 19.28 -5.65 -10.40
C LEU A 123 18.76 -6.26 -11.70
N ALA A 124 17.52 -5.95 -12.09
CA ALA A 124 16.94 -6.44 -13.34
C ALA A 124 17.70 -5.91 -14.57
N TRP A 125 18.14 -4.64 -14.55
CA TRP A 125 18.97 -4.06 -15.59
C TRP A 125 20.31 -4.81 -15.72
N HIS A 126 21.01 -5.03 -14.60
CA HIS A 126 22.26 -5.77 -14.60
C HIS A 126 22.11 -7.22 -15.11
N ALA A 127 20.96 -7.81 -14.93
CA ALA A 127 20.63 -9.13 -15.45
C ALA A 127 20.32 -9.11 -16.97
N GLY A 128 20.46 -7.99 -17.66
CA GLY A 128 20.25 -7.83 -19.10
C GLY A 128 18.77 -7.91 -19.52
N ARG A 129 17.83 -7.69 -18.59
CA ARG A 129 16.40 -7.75 -18.89
C ARG A 129 15.93 -6.45 -19.54
N SER A 130 15.13 -6.56 -20.61
CA SER A 130 14.50 -5.41 -21.28
C SER A 130 13.38 -4.85 -20.40
N MET A 131 13.67 -3.80 -19.66
CA MET A 131 12.78 -3.26 -18.62
C MET A 131 12.10 -1.94 -19.00
N GLY A 132 12.28 -1.45 -20.24
CA GLY A 132 11.81 -0.11 -20.63
C GLY A 132 10.32 0.15 -20.30
N VAL A 133 9.44 -0.74 -20.74
CA VAL A 133 7.98 -0.63 -20.49
C VAL A 133 7.67 -0.78 -18.99
N PHE A 134 8.37 -1.66 -18.32
CA PHE A 134 8.16 -1.95 -16.90
C PHE A 134 8.59 -0.79 -16.01
N ILE A 135 9.76 -0.16 -16.30
CA ILE A 135 10.24 1.03 -15.61
C ILE A 135 9.26 2.20 -15.84
N GLN A 136 8.80 2.40 -17.07
CA GLN A 136 7.83 3.43 -17.40
C GLN A 136 6.53 3.24 -16.61
N GLN A 137 6.02 2.03 -16.54
CA GLN A 137 4.80 1.69 -15.81
C GLN A 137 4.97 1.94 -14.30
N GLN A 138 6.08 1.52 -13.71
CA GLN A 138 6.37 1.78 -12.31
C GLN A 138 6.49 3.28 -12.01
N THR A 139 7.20 4.03 -12.84
CA THR A 139 7.36 5.48 -12.70
C THR A 139 5.99 6.16 -12.72
N SER A 140 5.11 5.78 -13.65
CA SER A 140 3.75 6.31 -13.73
C SER A 140 2.96 6.02 -12.44
N TRP A 141 3.04 4.81 -11.90
CA TRP A 141 2.39 4.46 -10.64
C TRP A 141 2.93 5.24 -9.44
N PHE A 142 4.24 5.49 -9.37
CA PHE A 142 4.81 6.35 -8.34
C PHE A 142 4.24 7.76 -8.41
N PHE A 143 4.18 8.37 -9.60
CA PHE A 143 3.59 9.70 -9.78
C PHE A 143 2.12 9.75 -9.39
N ILE A 144 1.34 8.73 -9.76
CA ILE A 144 -0.06 8.59 -9.36
C ILE A 144 -0.17 8.51 -7.83
N CYS A 145 0.60 7.65 -7.17
CA CYS A 145 0.57 7.51 -5.71
C CYS A 145 0.95 8.81 -4.99
N PHE A 146 2.00 9.50 -5.44
CA PHE A 146 2.41 10.78 -4.86
C PHE A 146 1.38 11.87 -5.11
N GLY A 147 0.87 11.97 -6.33
CA GLY A 147 -0.15 12.96 -6.72
C GLY A 147 -1.43 12.77 -5.93
N MET A 148 -1.97 11.55 -5.86
CA MET A 148 -3.17 11.24 -5.09
C MET A 148 -2.98 11.48 -3.59
N ALA A 149 -1.82 11.09 -3.02
CA ALA A 149 -1.53 11.33 -1.62
C ALA A 149 -1.44 12.83 -1.31
N ALA A 150 -0.92 13.64 -2.22
CA ALA A 150 -0.85 15.10 -2.08
C ALA A 150 -2.24 15.74 -2.15
N VAL A 151 -3.06 15.35 -3.12
CA VAL A 151 -4.44 15.86 -3.31
C VAL A 151 -5.30 15.53 -2.10
N LEU A 152 -5.30 14.27 -1.65
CA LEU A 152 -6.09 13.85 -0.49
C LEU A 152 -5.65 14.56 0.80
N ARG A 153 -4.34 14.80 0.98
CA ARG A 153 -3.86 15.60 2.11
C ARG A 153 -4.34 17.03 2.08
N ARG A 154 -4.39 17.66 0.91
CA ARG A 154 -4.93 19.03 0.76
C ARG A 154 -6.43 19.06 1.10
N ALA A 155 -7.18 18.08 0.61
CA ALA A 155 -8.61 17.94 0.93
C ALA A 155 -8.85 17.78 2.43
N ASP A 156 -8.08 16.91 3.10
CA ASP A 156 -8.18 16.69 4.55
C ASP A 156 -7.88 17.99 5.34
N THR A 157 -6.92 18.82 4.88
CA THR A 157 -6.59 20.09 5.55
C THR A 157 -7.61 21.19 5.29
N SER A 158 -8.26 21.21 4.14
CA SER A 158 -9.33 22.18 3.84
C SER A 158 -10.58 21.92 4.68
N VAL A 159 -10.95 20.65 4.86
CA VAL A 159 -12.08 20.24 5.72
C VAL A 159 -11.81 20.52 7.20
N ALA A 160 -10.55 20.45 7.63
CA ALA A 160 -10.19 20.73 9.03
C ALA A 160 -10.20 22.24 9.35
N ARG A 161 -10.16 23.11 8.34
CA ARG A 161 -10.18 24.58 8.49
C ARG A 161 -11.58 25.20 8.35
N ALA A 162 -12.53 24.46 7.80
CA ALA A 162 -13.94 24.84 7.71
C ALA A 162 -14.74 24.35 8.93
#